data_615f9a763efb6738588ff3fd9a094f1e
#
_entry.id   615f9a763efb6738588ff3fd9a094f1e
#
_cell.length_a   1.000
_cell.length_b   1.000
_cell.length_c   1.000
_cell.angle_alpha   90.00
_cell.angle_beta   90.00
_cell.angle_gamma   90.00
#
_symmetry.space_group_name_H-M   'P 1'
#
loop_
_entity.id
_entity.type
_entity.pdbx_description
1 polymer ?
#
loop_
_entity_poly.entity_id
_entity_poly.type
_entity_poly.pdbx_seq_one_letter_code
_entity_poly.pdbx_strand_id
1 'polypeptide(L)'
;DVGHHFQGAVAAPEPDPSKVSNFVFAPTPVTEETGEREPADKEKILMVDAGLFAIREIMEDHPESLLYGQDVGRRLGGVFREAATLAEQFGDHRVFNTAIQEAYIIGSTVGMCAAGAKPIVEVQFADYIYPGLNQLVTEISKSCFLSCGKFPIQTLIRVPIGAYGGGGPY
;
A
#
# COMPACT_ATOMS: atom_id res chain seq x y z
N ASP A 1 -0.96 28.83 22.48
CA ASP A 1 -0.55 30.19 22.09
C ASP A 1 0.54 30.13 21.03
N VAL A 2 0.30 30.73 19.86
CA VAL A 2 1.23 30.75 18.71
C VAL A 2 2.55 31.40 19.08
N GLY A 3 2.53 32.49 19.87
CA GLY A 3 3.73 33.20 20.30
C GLY A 3 4.65 32.30 21.15
N HIS A 4 4.10 31.50 22.03
CA HIS A 4 4.89 30.56 22.83
C HIS A 4 5.57 29.49 21.98
N HIS A 5 4.85 28.91 21.01
CA HIS A 5 5.42 27.91 20.12
C HIS A 5 6.46 28.50 19.15
N PHE A 6 6.24 29.72 18.68
CA PHE A 6 7.22 30.45 17.88
C PHE A 6 8.55 30.70 18.66
N GLN A 7 8.42 31.19 19.88
CA GLN A 7 9.61 31.41 20.76
C GLN A 7 10.33 30.08 21.04
N GLY A 8 9.61 29.00 21.29
CA GLY A 8 10.17 27.67 21.46
C GLY A 8 10.92 27.19 20.22
N ALA A 9 10.39 27.43 19.03
CA ALA A 9 11.04 27.06 17.77
C ALA A 9 12.31 27.88 17.52
N VAL A 10 12.28 29.20 17.81
CA VAL A 10 13.47 30.06 17.66
C VAL A 10 14.60 29.71 18.65
N ALA A 11 14.22 29.24 19.84
CA ALA A 11 15.17 28.82 20.88
C ALA A 11 15.64 27.37 20.75
N ALA A 12 15.09 26.64 19.79
CA ALA A 12 15.47 25.23 19.60
C ALA A 12 16.95 25.12 19.16
N PRO A 13 17.65 24.07 19.60
CA PRO A 13 19.00 23.81 19.13
C PRO A 13 19.02 23.54 17.61
N GLU A 14 20.14 23.83 16.98
CA GLU A 14 20.33 23.46 15.57
C GLU A 14 20.17 21.98 15.34
N PRO A 15 19.65 21.57 14.17
CA PRO A 15 19.49 20.17 13.82
C PRO A 15 20.80 19.41 13.89
N ASP A 16 20.79 18.24 14.50
CA ASP A 16 21.94 17.35 14.59
C ASP A 16 22.09 16.53 13.30
N PRO A 17 23.16 16.75 12.49
CA PRO A 17 23.36 16.05 11.24
C PRO A 17 23.49 14.53 11.38
N SER A 18 23.88 14.03 12.56
CA SER A 18 23.98 12.58 12.80
C SER A 18 22.62 11.88 12.86
N LYS A 19 21.54 12.64 13.03
CA LYS A 19 20.17 12.12 13.12
C LYS A 19 19.41 12.18 11.79
N VAL A 20 20.03 12.58 10.70
CA VAL A 20 19.37 12.78 9.40
C VAL A 20 18.72 11.50 8.86
N SER A 21 19.25 10.33 9.21
CA SER A 21 18.69 9.03 8.81
C SER A 21 17.72 8.41 9.82
N ASN A 22 17.46 9.09 10.96
CA ASN A 22 16.52 8.59 11.93
C ASN A 22 15.08 8.61 11.35
N PHE A 23 14.32 7.56 11.62
CA PHE A 23 12.92 7.46 11.18
C PHE A 23 12.68 7.45 9.66
N VAL A 24 13.72 7.25 8.86
CA VAL A 24 13.54 7.09 7.40
C VAL A 24 12.63 5.90 7.09
N PHE A 25 12.79 4.83 7.85
CA PHE A 25 11.91 3.65 7.80
C PHE A 25 11.29 3.37 9.16
N ALA A 26 10.09 2.82 9.14
CA ALA A 26 9.50 2.23 10.33
C ALA A 26 10.29 0.99 10.78
N PRO A 27 10.26 0.62 12.06
CA PRO A 27 10.81 -0.66 12.50
C PRO A 27 10.18 -1.80 11.72
N THR A 28 11.00 -2.65 11.12
CA THR A 28 10.56 -3.80 10.35
C THR A 28 10.83 -5.06 11.17
N PRO A 29 9.80 -5.70 11.75
CA PRO A 29 9.99 -6.86 12.62
C PRO A 29 10.41 -8.12 11.85
N VAL A 30 10.09 -8.18 10.55
CA VAL A 30 10.46 -9.29 9.67
C VAL A 30 11.59 -8.82 8.77
N THR A 31 12.81 -9.26 9.04
CA THR A 31 14.03 -8.88 8.30
C THR A 31 14.60 -10.04 7.48
N GLU A 32 14.11 -11.25 7.72
CA GLU A 32 14.56 -12.44 7.02
C GLU A 32 13.39 -13.10 6.30
N GLU A 33 13.64 -13.54 5.07
CA GLU A 33 12.69 -14.30 4.29
C GLU A 33 12.58 -15.71 4.85
N THR A 34 11.37 -16.20 5.05
CA THR A 34 11.07 -17.56 5.45
C THR A 34 10.33 -18.29 4.33
N GLY A 35 10.54 -19.60 4.23
CA GLY A 35 9.93 -20.43 3.20
C GLY A 35 10.87 -20.80 2.06
N GLU A 36 10.35 -21.51 1.10
CA GLU A 36 11.08 -21.99 -0.06
C GLU A 36 10.61 -21.25 -1.32
N ARG A 37 11.53 -20.63 -2.06
CA ARG A 37 11.21 -19.95 -3.32
C ARG A 37 10.86 -20.94 -4.43
N GLU A 38 11.45 -22.12 -4.41
CA GLU A 38 11.27 -23.18 -5.40
C GLU A 38 10.97 -24.52 -4.68
N PRO A 39 9.78 -24.66 -4.07
CA PRO A 39 9.45 -25.89 -3.35
C PRO A 39 9.41 -27.08 -4.30
N ALA A 40 10.11 -28.15 -3.95
CA ALA A 40 10.08 -29.40 -4.70
C ALA A 40 8.69 -30.05 -4.62
N ASP A 41 8.31 -30.73 -5.69
CA ASP A 41 7.07 -31.54 -5.75
C ASP A 41 5.76 -30.78 -5.50
N LYS A 42 5.75 -29.47 -5.72
CA LYS A 42 4.52 -28.67 -5.67
C LYS A 42 3.95 -28.43 -7.07
N GLU A 43 2.64 -28.44 -7.15
CA GLU A 43 1.94 -28.05 -8.37
C GLU A 43 2.21 -26.60 -8.72
N LYS A 44 2.51 -26.34 -9.99
CA LYS A 44 2.69 -24.98 -10.51
C LYS A 44 1.34 -24.31 -10.70
N ILE A 45 1.19 -23.13 -10.18
CA ILE A 45 0.00 -22.29 -10.33
C ILE A 45 0.34 -21.03 -11.11
N LEU A 46 -0.69 -20.33 -11.58
CA LEU A 46 -0.49 -19.01 -12.21
C LEU A 46 -0.05 -17.99 -11.17
N MET A 47 0.81 -17.06 -11.57
CA MET A 47 1.27 -15.97 -10.70
C MET A 47 0.10 -15.14 -10.15
N VAL A 48 -0.94 -14.92 -10.95
CA VAL A 48 -2.14 -14.20 -10.52
C VAL A 48 -2.88 -14.94 -9.40
N ASP A 49 -2.97 -16.26 -9.48
CA ASP A 49 -3.59 -17.07 -8.43
C ASP A 49 -2.75 -17.07 -7.15
N ALA A 50 -1.43 -17.14 -7.29
CA ALA A 50 -0.53 -16.99 -6.13
C ALA A 50 -0.72 -15.65 -5.43
N GLY A 51 -0.85 -14.56 -6.20
CA GLY A 51 -1.16 -13.23 -5.68
C GLY A 51 -2.52 -13.16 -4.98
N LEU A 52 -3.54 -13.76 -5.57
CA LEU A 52 -4.87 -13.87 -4.96
C LEU A 52 -4.83 -14.62 -3.63
N PHE A 53 -4.13 -15.75 -3.58
CA PHE A 53 -4.02 -16.54 -2.35
C PHE A 53 -3.26 -15.79 -1.25
N ALA A 54 -2.16 -15.12 -1.60
CA ALA A 54 -1.41 -14.30 -0.65
C ALA A 54 -2.24 -13.15 -0.07
N ILE A 55 -3.01 -12.45 -0.91
CA ILE A 55 -3.92 -11.39 -0.44
C ILE A 55 -5.00 -11.97 0.49
N ARG A 56 -5.58 -13.11 0.13
CA ARG A 56 -6.56 -13.78 0.97
C ARG A 56 -5.99 -14.11 2.34
N GLU A 57 -4.83 -14.73 2.40
CA GLU A 57 -4.13 -15.08 3.66
C GLU A 57 -3.87 -13.83 4.51
N ILE A 58 -3.35 -12.75 3.91
CA ILE A 58 -3.18 -11.47 4.60
C ILE A 58 -4.51 -10.96 5.19
N MET A 59 -5.60 -11.06 4.44
CA MET A 59 -6.90 -10.59 4.90
C MET A 59 -7.55 -11.50 5.95
N GLU A 60 -7.22 -12.78 5.96
CA GLU A 60 -7.62 -13.73 7.02
C GLU A 60 -6.86 -13.43 8.32
N ASP A 61 -5.55 -13.24 8.25
CA ASP A 61 -4.69 -12.99 9.41
C ASP A 61 -4.83 -11.56 9.97
N HIS A 62 -5.27 -10.61 9.14
CA HIS A 62 -5.36 -9.20 9.47
C HIS A 62 -6.77 -8.63 9.23
N PRO A 63 -7.67 -8.72 10.23
CA PRO A 63 -9.03 -8.19 10.11
C PRO A 63 -9.11 -6.70 9.76
N GLU A 64 -8.07 -5.93 10.11
CA GLU A 64 -7.93 -4.51 9.79
C GLU A 64 -7.50 -4.23 8.34
N SER A 65 -7.19 -5.26 7.55
CA SER A 65 -6.81 -5.08 6.16
C SER A 65 -8.01 -4.77 5.27
N LEU A 66 -7.79 -3.89 4.30
CA LEU A 66 -8.77 -3.46 3.30
C LEU A 66 -8.16 -3.64 1.92
N LEU A 67 -8.94 -4.15 0.98
CA LEU A 67 -8.55 -4.25 -0.43
C LEU A 67 -9.43 -3.33 -1.27
N TYR A 68 -8.84 -2.38 -1.97
CA TYR A 68 -9.62 -1.49 -2.82
C TYR A 68 -8.85 -0.97 -4.05
N GLY A 69 -9.60 -0.53 -5.01
CA GLY A 69 -9.12 -0.01 -6.29
C GLY A 69 -10.25 0.07 -7.29
N GLN A 70 -9.91 0.22 -8.56
CA GLN A 70 -10.89 0.18 -9.63
C GLN A 70 -11.25 -1.27 -9.95
N ASP A 71 -12.54 -1.58 -10.00
CA ASP A 71 -13.08 -2.89 -10.39
C ASP A 71 -12.63 -4.07 -9.52
N VAL A 72 -12.12 -3.82 -8.32
CA VAL A 72 -11.61 -4.83 -7.41
C VAL A 72 -12.74 -5.53 -6.64
N GLY A 73 -13.74 -4.74 -6.24
CA GLY A 73 -14.83 -5.19 -5.39
C GLY A 73 -15.95 -5.93 -6.12
N ARG A 74 -16.88 -6.45 -5.35
CA ARG A 74 -18.05 -7.19 -5.81
C ARG A 74 -17.63 -8.42 -6.65
N ARG A 75 -18.31 -8.67 -7.77
CA ARG A 75 -18.01 -9.79 -8.67
C ARG A 75 -16.96 -9.47 -9.73
N LEU A 76 -16.42 -8.24 -9.77
CA LEU A 76 -15.44 -7.83 -10.76
C LEU A 76 -14.10 -8.50 -10.49
N GLY A 77 -13.58 -8.38 -9.27
CA GLY A 77 -12.41 -9.13 -8.81
C GLY A 77 -11.09 -8.69 -9.42
N GLY A 78 -11.01 -7.44 -9.89
CA GLY A 78 -9.84 -6.89 -10.57
C GLY A 78 -9.77 -7.24 -12.05
N VAL A 79 -8.96 -6.49 -12.80
CA VAL A 79 -8.81 -6.64 -14.26
C VAL A 79 -8.26 -8.02 -14.65
N PHE A 80 -7.33 -8.53 -13.86
CA PHE A 80 -6.71 -9.84 -14.05
C PHE A 80 -7.26 -10.92 -13.11
N ARG A 81 -8.40 -10.67 -12.46
CA ARG A 81 -9.05 -11.57 -11.49
C ARG A 81 -8.24 -11.83 -10.20
N GLU A 82 -7.32 -11.01 -9.90
CA GLU A 82 -6.43 -11.08 -8.74
C GLU A 82 -7.12 -10.83 -7.40
N ALA A 83 -8.35 -10.35 -7.42
CA ALA A 83 -9.22 -10.21 -6.26
C ALA A 83 -10.53 -11.02 -6.40
N ALA A 84 -10.57 -11.98 -7.33
CA ALA A 84 -11.74 -12.80 -7.59
C ALA A 84 -12.22 -13.47 -6.30
N THR A 85 -13.53 -13.39 -6.04
CA THR A 85 -14.20 -13.97 -4.85
C THR A 85 -13.87 -13.30 -3.50
N LEU A 86 -12.89 -12.43 -3.40
CA LEU A 86 -12.52 -11.82 -2.11
C LEU A 86 -13.63 -10.93 -1.54
N ALA A 87 -14.36 -10.20 -2.38
CA ALA A 87 -15.52 -9.41 -1.93
C ALA A 87 -16.67 -10.31 -1.42
N GLU A 88 -16.84 -11.49 -1.99
CA GLU A 88 -17.82 -12.46 -1.52
C GLU A 88 -17.42 -13.06 -0.16
N GLN A 89 -16.12 -13.27 0.04
CA GLN A 89 -15.57 -13.85 1.27
C GLN A 89 -15.51 -12.83 2.42
N PHE A 90 -15.00 -11.61 2.16
CA PHE A 90 -14.74 -10.61 3.19
C PHE A 90 -15.78 -9.49 3.27
N GLY A 91 -16.68 -9.41 2.32
CA GLY A 91 -17.73 -8.40 2.22
C GLY A 91 -17.27 -7.07 1.62
N ASP A 92 -18.25 -6.32 1.10
CA ASP A 92 -18.02 -5.04 0.41
C ASP A 92 -17.43 -3.94 1.32
N HIS A 93 -17.45 -4.12 2.63
CA HIS A 93 -16.83 -3.20 3.59
C HIS A 93 -15.32 -3.39 3.71
N ARG A 94 -14.79 -4.52 3.27
CA ARG A 94 -13.34 -4.79 3.25
C ARG A 94 -12.77 -4.88 1.84
N VAL A 95 -13.59 -5.24 0.84
CA VAL A 95 -13.17 -5.35 -0.56
C VAL A 95 -14.12 -4.50 -1.41
N PHE A 96 -13.67 -3.33 -1.86
CA PHE A 96 -14.56 -2.35 -2.49
C PHE A 96 -13.94 -1.60 -3.65
N ASN A 97 -14.81 -1.05 -4.49
CA ASN A 97 -14.42 -0.25 -5.64
C ASN A 97 -14.22 1.21 -5.26
N THR A 98 -13.29 1.86 -5.93
CA THR A 98 -13.13 3.31 -5.94
C THR A 98 -13.62 3.91 -7.27
N ALA A 99 -13.68 5.24 -7.31
CA ALA A 99 -13.70 5.94 -8.59
C ALA A 99 -12.38 5.76 -9.34
N ILE A 100 -12.35 6.06 -10.63
CA ILE A 100 -11.13 6.10 -11.45
C ILE A 100 -10.32 7.33 -11.02
N GLN A 101 -9.45 7.15 -10.05
CA GLN A 101 -8.63 8.22 -9.49
C GLN A 101 -7.43 7.63 -8.74
N GLU A 102 -6.34 7.42 -9.44
CA GLU A 102 -5.14 6.77 -8.90
C GLU A 102 -4.47 7.60 -7.79
N ALA A 103 -4.55 8.92 -7.88
CA ALA A 103 -4.07 9.79 -6.81
C ALA A 103 -4.84 9.57 -5.50
N TYR A 104 -6.15 9.35 -5.58
CA TYR A 104 -6.96 8.98 -4.41
C TYR A 104 -6.63 7.57 -3.93
N ILE A 105 -6.54 6.59 -4.84
CA ILE A 105 -6.27 5.19 -4.48
C ILE A 105 -4.96 5.11 -3.68
N ILE A 106 -3.90 5.72 -4.17
CA ILE A 106 -2.59 5.72 -3.51
C ILE A 106 -2.60 6.62 -2.27
N GLY A 107 -3.07 7.86 -2.39
CA GLY A 107 -3.00 8.86 -1.32
C GLY A 107 -3.87 8.53 -0.11
N SER A 108 -5.03 7.90 -0.30
CA SER A 108 -5.91 7.49 0.80
C SER A 108 -5.28 6.48 1.76
N THR A 109 -4.26 5.74 1.31
CA THR A 109 -3.55 4.77 2.15
C THR A 109 -2.94 5.43 3.39
N VAL A 110 -2.49 6.67 3.29
CA VAL A 110 -1.94 7.43 4.42
C VAL A 110 -2.99 7.62 5.51
N GLY A 111 -4.16 8.10 5.14
CA GLY A 111 -5.28 8.28 6.09
C GLY A 111 -5.80 6.97 6.65
N MET A 112 -5.89 5.93 5.82
CA MET A 112 -6.29 4.58 6.25
C MET A 112 -5.31 4.01 7.28
N CYS A 113 -4.00 4.11 7.04
CA CYS A 113 -2.97 3.68 8.00
C CYS A 113 -3.03 4.48 9.30
N ALA A 114 -3.23 5.80 9.23
CA ALA A 114 -3.38 6.64 10.41
C ALA A 114 -4.62 6.26 11.25
N ALA A 115 -5.66 5.73 10.60
CA ALA A 115 -6.86 5.20 11.25
C ALA A 115 -6.71 3.74 11.76
N GLY A 116 -5.55 3.12 11.58
CA GLY A 116 -5.26 1.76 12.02
C GLY A 116 -5.58 0.65 11.03
N ALA A 117 -5.97 0.99 9.81
CA ALA A 117 -6.16 0.00 8.75
C ALA A 117 -4.82 -0.38 8.06
N LYS A 118 -4.81 -1.53 7.41
CA LYS A 118 -3.73 -2.00 6.54
C LYS A 118 -4.24 -2.08 5.10
N PRO A 119 -4.15 -0.99 4.34
CA PRO A 119 -4.68 -0.97 2.98
C PRO A 119 -3.82 -1.77 2.01
N ILE A 120 -4.50 -2.55 1.19
CA ILE A 120 -3.99 -3.18 -0.02
C ILE A 120 -4.69 -2.47 -1.17
N VAL A 121 -3.94 -1.78 -2.00
CA VAL A 121 -4.54 -1.02 -3.10
C VAL A 121 -4.03 -1.50 -4.45
N GLU A 122 -4.91 -1.43 -5.44
CA GLU A 122 -4.57 -1.79 -6.80
C GLU A 122 -4.66 -0.59 -7.74
N VAL A 123 -3.57 -0.38 -8.48
CA VAL A 123 -3.53 0.41 -9.70
C VAL A 123 -3.59 -0.57 -10.85
N GLN A 124 -4.62 -0.50 -11.69
CA GLN A 124 -4.94 -1.53 -12.69
C GLN A 124 -3.80 -1.88 -13.65
N PHE A 125 -3.02 -0.88 -14.04
CA PHE A 125 -1.87 -1.02 -14.93
C PHE A 125 -0.75 -0.09 -14.49
N ALA A 126 0.49 -0.50 -14.71
CA ALA A 126 1.67 0.31 -14.35
C ALA A 126 1.66 1.70 -14.99
N ASP A 127 1.16 1.81 -16.23
CA ASP A 127 1.04 3.07 -16.96
C ASP A 127 0.13 4.09 -16.24
N TYR A 128 -0.76 3.63 -15.38
CA TYR A 128 -1.71 4.49 -14.66
C TYR A 128 -1.21 4.96 -13.30
N ILE A 129 0.00 4.59 -12.90
CA ILE A 129 0.55 5.00 -11.60
C ILE A 129 0.89 6.50 -11.54
N TYR A 130 1.17 7.12 -12.68
CA TYR A 130 1.65 8.51 -12.75
C TYR A 130 0.76 9.54 -12.03
N PRO A 131 -0.58 9.52 -12.14
CA PRO A 131 -1.42 10.42 -11.37
C PRO A 131 -1.29 10.28 -9.85
N GLY A 132 -0.91 9.08 -9.38
CA GLY A 132 -0.69 8.78 -7.97
C GLY A 132 0.76 8.91 -7.49
N LEU A 133 1.69 9.15 -8.41
CA LEU A 133 3.12 9.21 -8.09
C LEU A 133 3.44 10.35 -7.12
N ASN A 134 2.74 11.47 -7.23
CA ASN A 134 2.91 12.57 -6.29
C ASN A 134 2.62 12.13 -4.85
N GLN A 135 1.52 11.42 -4.59
CA GLN A 135 1.17 10.91 -3.27
C GLN A 135 2.17 9.87 -2.76
N LEU A 136 2.69 9.03 -3.65
CA LEU A 136 3.74 8.08 -3.30
C LEU A 136 4.99 8.78 -2.79
N VAL A 137 5.44 9.81 -3.53
CA VAL A 137 6.70 10.52 -3.22
C VAL A 137 6.53 11.54 -2.09
N THR A 138 5.43 12.31 -2.07
CA THR A 138 5.28 13.43 -1.13
C THR A 138 4.67 13.01 0.20
N GLU A 139 3.84 11.97 0.22
CA GLU A 139 3.11 11.55 1.41
C GLU A 139 3.63 10.22 1.96
N ILE A 140 3.52 9.14 1.19
CA ILE A 140 3.81 7.79 1.69
C ILE A 140 5.28 7.67 2.08
N SER A 141 6.21 8.07 1.21
CA SER A 141 7.64 7.90 1.45
C SER A 141 8.19 8.76 2.59
N LYS A 142 7.51 9.85 2.96
CA LYS A 142 7.99 10.80 3.97
C LYS A 142 7.25 10.76 5.29
N SER A 143 6.08 10.15 5.34
CA SER A 143 5.19 10.19 6.51
C SER A 143 5.89 9.74 7.79
N CYS A 144 6.62 8.64 7.76
CA CYS A 144 7.35 8.11 8.91
C CYS A 144 8.44 9.10 9.36
N PHE A 145 9.25 9.60 8.44
CA PHE A 145 10.32 10.55 8.72
C PHE A 145 9.78 11.86 9.29
N LEU A 146 8.84 12.52 8.61
CA LEU A 146 8.30 13.82 9.01
C LEU A 146 7.54 13.76 10.35
N SER A 147 6.97 12.61 10.68
CA SER A 147 6.27 12.40 11.96
C SER A 147 7.18 11.91 13.09
N CYS A 148 8.48 11.81 12.88
CA CYS A 148 9.43 11.21 13.83
C CYS A 148 9.00 9.80 14.27
N GLY A 149 8.59 8.96 13.31
CA GLY A 149 8.18 7.59 13.53
C GLY A 149 6.74 7.39 14.03
N LYS A 150 5.95 8.46 14.19
CA LYS A 150 4.59 8.36 14.74
C LYS A 150 3.55 7.84 13.74
N PHE A 151 3.78 8.04 12.44
CA PHE A 151 2.88 7.65 11.36
C PHE A 151 3.59 6.77 10.32
N PRO A 152 3.95 5.53 10.68
CA PRO A 152 4.44 4.57 9.72
C PRO A 152 3.30 4.16 8.77
N ILE A 153 3.58 4.08 7.48
CA ILE A 153 2.61 3.63 6.48
C ILE A 153 2.83 2.15 6.21
N GLN A 154 1.83 1.34 6.54
CA GLN A 154 1.81 -0.10 6.29
C GLN A 154 0.81 -0.38 5.16
N THR A 155 1.23 -0.21 3.93
CA THR A 155 0.40 -0.41 2.74
C THR A 155 1.07 -1.33 1.73
N LEU A 156 0.27 -2.11 1.02
CA LEU A 156 0.67 -2.83 -0.17
C LEU A 156 0.07 -2.10 -1.39
N ILE A 157 0.91 -1.62 -2.29
CA ILE A 157 0.47 -1.05 -3.56
C ILE A 157 0.78 -2.06 -4.66
N ARG A 158 -0.28 -2.61 -5.25
CA ARG A 158 -0.20 -3.59 -6.30
C ARG A 158 -0.33 -2.92 -7.66
N VAL A 159 0.63 -3.16 -8.52
CA VAL A 159 0.70 -2.56 -9.84
C VAL A 159 1.06 -3.65 -10.85
N PRO A 160 0.09 -4.19 -11.60
CA PRO A 160 0.37 -5.18 -12.63
C PRO A 160 1.22 -4.59 -13.75
N ILE A 161 2.24 -5.34 -14.15
CA ILE A 161 3.07 -5.07 -15.34
C ILE A 161 3.13 -6.33 -16.19
N GLY A 162 3.33 -6.18 -17.49
CA GLY A 162 3.51 -7.33 -18.38
C GLY A 162 3.36 -6.97 -19.83
N ALA A 163 3.91 -7.82 -20.69
CA ALA A 163 3.82 -7.68 -22.13
C ALA A 163 2.56 -8.40 -22.66
N TYR A 164 1.43 -7.78 -22.49
CA TYR A 164 0.24 -8.16 -23.26
C TYR A 164 0.26 -7.31 -24.51
N GLY A 165 0.62 -7.89 -25.65
CA GLY A 165 0.79 -7.22 -26.92
C GLY A 165 -0.17 -6.04 -27.15
N GLY A 166 0.35 -4.85 -27.28
CA GLY A 166 -0.41 -3.63 -27.38
C GLY A 166 -0.88 -3.11 -26.04
N GLY A 167 0.01 -2.48 -25.31
CA GLY A 167 -0.33 -1.74 -24.10
C GLY A 167 -1.30 -0.60 -24.36
N GLY A 168 -1.78 0.04 -23.30
CA GLY A 168 -2.61 1.23 -23.38
C GLY A 168 -1.91 2.38 -24.10
N PRO A 169 -2.62 3.49 -24.29
CA PRO A 169 -2.12 4.64 -25.06
C PRO A 169 -1.01 5.45 -24.34
N TYR A 170 -0.53 4.97 -23.21
CA TYR A 170 0.48 5.64 -22.39
C TYR A 170 1.82 4.93 -22.49
#